data_e70bb58d6abaab6bd8a66a2957c011ca
#
_entry.id   e70bb58d6abaab6bd8a66a2957c011ca
#
_cell.length_a   1.000
_cell.length_b   1.000
_cell.length_c   1.000
_cell.angle_alpha   90.00
_cell.angle_beta   90.00
_cell.angle_gamma   90.00
#
_symmetry.space_group_name_H-M   'P 1'
#
loop_
_entity.id
_entity.type
_entity.pdbx_description
1 polymer ?
#
loop_
_entity_poly.entity_id
_entity_poly.type
_entity_poly.pdbx_seq_one_letter_code
_entity_poly.pdbx_strand_id
1 'polypeptide(L)'
;MVRTPDPQIDSLHTADGGQHRSPPNQREPEAATVVLTPGGQRRLAARAAWLAAGPIPRFARYYLDNPDQGGWASAEYGHDVNELALLTRILQGAITTDQLPPENRGIVELGDEVAVEFANDYTQRFLVVSPIEAPLDDLNISVESPLGQALVGRRVGDQVEVDAPAGRFRCRILTTGRYQTAAPSWPKTSGSW
;
A
#
# COMPACT_ATOMS: atom_id res chain seq x y z
N MET A 1 45.62 -23.44 -70.01
CA MET A 1 46.56 -22.34 -69.76
C MET A 1 46.11 -21.70 -68.48
N VAL A 2 46.80 -22.13 -67.39
CA VAL A 2 47.80 -21.31 -66.68
C VAL A 2 47.10 -20.15 -65.93
N ARG A 3 47.03 -19.94 -64.67
CA ARG A 3 47.92 -20.20 -63.54
C ARG A 3 47.21 -19.83 -62.22
N THR A 4 47.27 -20.63 -61.27
CA THR A 4 47.30 -20.20 -59.83
C THR A 4 48.57 -19.41 -59.57
N PRO A 5 48.63 -18.57 -58.51
CA PRO A 5 49.03 -19.12 -57.23
C PRO A 5 48.34 -18.45 -56.01
N ASP A 6 48.18 -19.25 -55.03
CA ASP A 6 48.31 -19.00 -53.58
C ASP A 6 49.73 -18.55 -53.26
N PRO A 7 50.13 -18.16 -52.03
CA PRO A 7 49.50 -17.86 -50.78
C PRO A 7 50.02 -16.55 -50.11
N GLN A 8 49.48 -16.09 -49.01
CA GLN A 8 50.31 -15.83 -47.80
C GLN A 8 49.47 -15.44 -46.61
N ILE A 9 49.64 -16.25 -45.64
CA ILE A 9 49.42 -16.10 -44.24
C ILE A 9 50.07 -14.81 -43.74
N ASP A 10 49.35 -14.00 -42.96
CA ASP A 10 50.05 -13.31 -41.88
C ASP A 10 49.09 -13.17 -40.67
N SER A 11 49.58 -13.79 -39.64
CA SER A 11 49.04 -13.80 -38.29
C SER A 11 49.27 -12.44 -37.67
N LEU A 12 48.22 -11.84 -37.11
CA LEU A 12 48.42 -10.95 -35.97
C LEU A 12 47.28 -11.08 -35.01
N HIS A 13 47.59 -11.74 -33.92
CA HIS A 13 46.96 -11.69 -32.65
C HIS A 13 46.75 -10.26 -32.20
N THR A 14 45.54 -9.93 -31.88
CA THR A 14 45.28 -9.00 -30.78
C THR A 14 44.08 -9.53 -30.00
N ALA A 15 44.39 -10.11 -28.89
CA ALA A 15 43.42 -10.39 -27.82
C ALA A 15 42.95 -9.05 -27.29
N ASP A 16 41.74 -8.66 -27.64
CA ASP A 16 41.02 -7.62 -26.91
C ASP A 16 40.04 -8.31 -25.96
N GLY A 17 40.47 -8.31 -24.71
CA GLY A 17 39.69 -8.81 -23.60
C GLY A 17 38.48 -7.92 -23.40
N GLY A 18 37.38 -8.25 -24.09
CA GLY A 18 36.08 -7.71 -23.84
C GLY A 18 35.64 -8.03 -22.41
N GLN A 19 35.97 -7.14 -21.49
CA GLN A 19 35.40 -7.15 -20.16
C GLN A 19 33.89 -7.07 -20.33
N HIS A 20 33.18 -8.16 -20.11
CA HIS A 20 31.76 -8.21 -19.83
C HIS A 20 31.54 -7.33 -18.61
N ARG A 21 31.29 -6.04 -18.86
CA ARG A 21 30.67 -5.17 -17.87
C ARG A 21 29.27 -5.72 -17.67
N SER A 22 29.04 -6.42 -16.56
CA SER A 22 27.72 -6.69 -16.02
C SER A 22 26.96 -5.38 -16.02
N PRO A 23 25.69 -5.35 -16.47
CA PRO A 23 24.89 -4.16 -16.39
C PRO A 23 24.84 -3.69 -14.95
N PRO A 24 24.79 -2.37 -14.70
CA PRO A 24 24.71 -1.83 -13.34
C PRO A 24 23.54 -2.49 -12.65
N ASN A 25 23.85 -3.06 -11.49
CA ASN A 25 22.94 -3.63 -10.53
C ASN A 25 21.62 -2.83 -10.54
N GLN A 26 20.60 -3.39 -11.18
CA GLN A 26 19.23 -2.92 -10.97
C GLN A 26 18.96 -3.22 -9.51
N ARG A 27 19.24 -2.23 -8.65
CA ARG A 27 18.70 -2.25 -7.30
C ARG A 27 17.20 -2.43 -7.49
N GLU A 28 16.71 -3.61 -7.14
CA GLU A 28 15.28 -3.81 -6.95
C GLU A 28 14.82 -2.61 -6.14
N PRO A 29 13.72 -1.93 -6.53
CA PRO A 29 13.22 -0.81 -5.75
C PRO A 29 13.08 -1.31 -4.33
N GLU A 30 13.85 -0.72 -3.44
CA GLU A 30 13.81 -1.01 -2.00
C GLU A 30 12.34 -0.96 -1.63
N ALA A 31 11.76 -2.11 -1.28
CA ALA A 31 10.32 -2.24 -1.10
C ALA A 31 9.95 -1.21 -0.04
N ALA A 32 9.25 -0.16 -0.47
CA ALA A 32 8.87 0.93 0.42
C ALA A 32 8.21 0.31 1.65
N THR A 33 8.82 0.50 2.81
CA THR A 33 8.32 -0.07 4.06
C THR A 33 6.92 0.45 4.29
N VAL A 34 5.94 -0.44 4.26
CA VAL A 34 4.54 -0.07 4.52
C VAL A 34 4.37 0.16 6.01
N VAL A 35 3.86 1.32 6.37
CA VAL A 35 3.51 1.63 7.75
C VAL A 35 2.04 1.36 7.94
N LEU A 36 1.70 0.55 8.94
CA LEU A 36 0.31 0.16 9.26
C LEU A 36 -0.04 0.63 10.68
N THR A 37 -1.33 0.84 10.92
CA THR A 37 -1.80 0.92 12.29
C THR A 37 -1.82 -0.48 12.92
N PRO A 38 -1.68 -0.63 14.25
CA PRO A 38 -1.80 -1.93 14.90
C PRO A 38 -3.17 -2.58 14.66
N GLY A 39 -4.22 -1.77 14.48
CA GLY A 39 -5.56 -2.22 14.13
C GLY A 39 -5.63 -2.76 12.71
N GLY A 40 -5.08 -2.01 11.76
CA GLY A 40 -5.02 -2.40 10.34
C GLY A 40 -4.20 -3.66 10.13
N GLN A 41 -3.02 -3.76 10.75
CA GLN A 41 -2.21 -4.98 10.69
C GLN A 41 -2.99 -6.22 11.12
N ARG A 42 -3.73 -6.14 12.25
CA ARG A 42 -4.56 -7.28 12.71
C ARG A 42 -5.67 -7.63 11.73
N ARG A 43 -6.36 -6.63 11.14
CA ARG A 43 -7.43 -6.86 10.16
C ARG A 43 -6.89 -7.48 8.87
N LEU A 44 -5.76 -7.00 8.35
CA LEU A 44 -5.11 -7.55 7.17
C LEU A 44 -4.60 -8.99 7.42
N ALA A 45 -4.02 -9.25 8.60
CA ALA A 45 -3.62 -10.60 8.99
C ALA A 45 -4.81 -11.56 9.11
N ALA A 46 -5.93 -11.11 9.67
CA ALA A 46 -7.16 -11.90 9.74
C ALA A 46 -7.72 -12.20 8.34
N ARG A 47 -7.68 -11.24 7.41
CA ARG A 47 -8.08 -11.44 6.01
C ARG A 47 -7.17 -12.47 5.31
N ALA A 48 -5.86 -12.36 5.46
CA ALA A 48 -4.90 -13.33 4.92
C ALA A 48 -5.14 -14.74 5.46
N ALA A 49 -5.36 -14.87 6.76
CA ALA A 49 -5.67 -16.15 7.40
C ALA A 49 -6.98 -16.76 6.89
N TRP A 50 -8.02 -15.93 6.68
CA TRP A 50 -9.29 -16.36 6.13
C TRP A 50 -9.14 -16.88 4.68
N LEU A 51 -8.40 -16.17 3.83
CA LEU A 51 -8.10 -16.59 2.45
C LEU A 51 -7.36 -17.92 2.44
N ALA A 52 -6.34 -18.07 3.27
CA ALA A 52 -5.51 -19.29 3.34
C ALA A 52 -6.26 -20.51 3.89
N ALA A 53 -7.19 -20.34 4.82
CA ALA A 53 -7.90 -21.44 5.47
C ALA A 53 -9.22 -21.81 4.78
N GLY A 54 -9.84 -20.90 4.03
CA GLY A 54 -11.19 -21.05 3.49
C GLY A 54 -11.27 -21.11 1.98
N PRO A 55 -11.32 -19.96 1.26
CA PRO A 55 -11.60 -19.93 -0.17
C PRO A 55 -10.58 -20.67 -1.00
N ILE A 56 -9.29 -20.40 -0.80
CA ILE A 56 -8.21 -20.96 -1.63
C ILE A 56 -8.20 -22.50 -1.60
N PRO A 57 -8.19 -23.20 -0.45
CA PRO A 57 -8.25 -24.64 -0.43
C PRO A 57 -9.54 -25.22 -1.02
N ARG A 58 -10.68 -24.53 -0.84
CA ARG A 58 -11.98 -24.97 -1.40
C ARG A 58 -11.96 -24.93 -2.92
N PHE A 59 -11.48 -23.84 -3.50
CA PHE A 59 -11.35 -23.71 -4.95
C PHE A 59 -10.33 -24.69 -5.52
N ALA A 60 -9.17 -24.85 -4.88
CA ALA A 60 -8.17 -25.82 -5.32
C ALA A 60 -8.77 -27.25 -5.39
N ARG A 61 -9.53 -27.65 -4.36
CA ARG A 61 -10.20 -28.94 -4.33
C ARG A 61 -11.27 -29.08 -5.41
N TYR A 62 -12.09 -28.03 -5.60
CA TYR A 62 -13.12 -28.01 -6.65
C TYR A 62 -12.54 -28.23 -8.04
N TYR A 63 -11.39 -27.63 -8.36
CA TYR A 63 -10.71 -27.84 -9.65
C TYR A 63 -10.13 -29.25 -9.83
N LEU A 64 -9.61 -29.83 -8.77
CA LEU A 64 -9.14 -31.22 -8.81
C LEU A 64 -10.29 -32.20 -9.12
N ASP A 65 -11.48 -31.91 -8.59
CA ASP A 65 -12.65 -32.73 -8.77
C ASP A 65 -13.40 -32.44 -10.10
N ASN A 66 -13.18 -31.25 -10.72
CA ASN A 66 -13.90 -30.80 -11.92
C ASN A 66 -12.98 -30.14 -12.95
N PRO A 67 -12.06 -30.87 -13.59
CA PRO A 67 -11.03 -30.28 -14.46
C PRO A 67 -11.57 -29.55 -15.69
N ASP A 68 -12.78 -29.91 -16.15
CA ASP A 68 -13.40 -29.32 -17.36
C ASP A 68 -14.18 -28.01 -17.09
N GLN A 69 -14.30 -27.60 -15.85
CA GLN A 69 -15.07 -26.39 -15.45
C GLN A 69 -14.21 -25.15 -15.20
N GLY A 70 -13.24 -24.90 -16.07
CA GLY A 70 -12.27 -23.79 -15.92
C GLY A 70 -12.73 -22.47 -16.52
N GLY A 71 -13.73 -21.81 -16.01
CA GLY A 71 -14.16 -20.51 -16.51
C GLY A 71 -13.96 -19.37 -15.50
N TRP A 72 -15.07 -18.74 -15.10
CA TRP A 72 -15.12 -17.63 -14.13
C TRP A 72 -14.51 -17.98 -12.76
N ALA A 73 -14.64 -19.21 -12.32
CA ALA A 73 -14.09 -19.64 -11.04
C ALA A 73 -12.55 -19.59 -10.99
N SER A 74 -11.85 -19.72 -12.14
CA SER A 74 -10.39 -19.54 -12.19
C SER A 74 -9.96 -18.09 -12.00
N ALA A 75 -10.76 -17.14 -12.44
CA ALA A 75 -10.48 -15.73 -12.23
C ALA A 75 -10.63 -15.33 -10.75
N GLU A 76 -11.67 -15.81 -10.08
CA GLU A 76 -11.90 -15.57 -8.65
C GLU A 76 -10.80 -16.22 -7.79
N TYR A 77 -10.47 -17.47 -8.09
CA TYR A 77 -9.34 -18.14 -7.43
C TYR A 77 -8.01 -17.40 -7.63
N GLY A 78 -7.75 -16.94 -8.86
CA GLY A 78 -6.56 -16.14 -9.17
C GLY A 78 -6.53 -14.83 -8.39
N HIS A 79 -7.69 -14.18 -8.23
CA HIS A 79 -7.80 -12.97 -7.41
C HIS A 79 -7.45 -13.24 -5.94
N ASP A 80 -8.06 -14.28 -5.33
CA ASP A 80 -7.83 -14.65 -3.94
C ASP A 80 -6.36 -15.03 -3.67
N VAL A 81 -5.74 -15.77 -4.58
CA VAL A 81 -4.31 -16.14 -4.48
C VAL A 81 -3.42 -14.91 -4.56
N ASN A 82 -3.69 -14.00 -5.49
CA ASN A 82 -2.93 -12.76 -5.63
C ASN A 82 -3.11 -11.84 -4.42
N GLU A 83 -4.34 -11.73 -3.91
CA GLU A 83 -4.62 -10.98 -2.69
C GLU A 83 -3.84 -11.55 -1.49
N LEU A 84 -3.87 -12.87 -1.29
CA LEU A 84 -3.11 -13.52 -0.22
C LEU A 84 -1.60 -13.28 -0.35
N ALA A 85 -1.05 -13.39 -1.56
CA ALA A 85 0.36 -13.14 -1.81
C ALA A 85 0.74 -11.69 -1.49
N LEU A 86 -0.10 -10.73 -1.91
CA LEU A 86 0.09 -9.31 -1.61
C LEU A 86 0.03 -9.04 -0.10
N LEU A 87 -1.00 -9.53 0.58
CA LEU A 87 -1.14 -9.36 2.03
C LEU A 87 0.03 -9.98 2.80
N THR A 88 0.47 -11.15 2.41
CA THR A 88 1.62 -11.83 3.02
C THR A 88 2.89 -11.00 2.86
N ARG A 89 3.15 -10.48 1.66
CA ARG A 89 4.32 -9.63 1.39
C ARG A 89 4.28 -8.35 2.21
N ILE A 90 3.13 -7.67 2.27
CA ILE A 90 2.96 -6.45 3.06
C ILE A 90 3.20 -6.74 4.55
N LEU A 91 2.57 -7.78 5.11
CA LEU A 91 2.68 -8.12 6.52
C LEU A 91 4.10 -8.52 6.94
N GLN A 92 4.89 -9.11 6.04
CA GLN A 92 6.29 -9.45 6.30
C GLN A 92 7.20 -8.23 6.38
N GLY A 93 6.91 -7.17 5.61
CA GLY A 93 7.75 -5.96 5.54
C GLY A 93 7.17 -4.76 6.28
N ALA A 94 5.95 -4.85 6.82
CA ALA A 94 5.30 -3.72 7.47
C ALA A 94 5.87 -3.44 8.85
N ILE A 95 5.99 -2.16 9.17
CA ILE A 95 6.16 -1.68 10.55
C ILE A 95 4.84 -1.08 11.04
N THR A 96 4.64 -1.03 12.34
CA THR A 96 3.44 -0.44 12.91
C THR A 96 3.70 0.96 13.47
N THR A 97 2.66 1.78 13.50
CA THR A 97 2.77 3.19 13.93
C THR A 97 3.26 3.36 15.37
N ASP A 98 3.10 2.36 16.22
CA ASP A 98 3.65 2.31 17.59
C ASP A 98 5.16 2.06 17.62
N GLN A 99 5.76 1.59 16.53
CA GLN A 99 7.21 1.42 16.37
C GLN A 99 7.88 2.68 15.78
N LEU A 100 7.10 3.67 15.37
CA LEU A 100 7.63 4.94 14.87
C LEU A 100 8.17 5.79 16.03
N PRO A 101 9.08 6.74 15.72
CA PRO A 101 9.51 7.75 16.69
C PRO A 101 8.32 8.48 17.32
N PRO A 102 8.50 9.09 18.50
CA PRO A 102 7.45 9.89 19.11
C PRO A 102 6.87 10.92 18.15
N GLU A 103 5.55 11.08 18.19
CA GLU A 103 4.82 12.00 17.34
C GLU A 103 5.34 13.45 17.42
N ASN A 104 5.30 14.14 16.28
CA ASN A 104 5.48 15.59 16.22
C ASN A 104 4.19 16.26 16.69
N ARG A 105 4.13 16.64 17.96
CA ARG A 105 2.91 17.22 18.56
C ARG A 105 2.34 18.35 17.71
N GLY A 106 1.10 18.19 17.31
CA GLY A 106 0.34 19.17 16.55
C GLY A 106 0.61 19.19 15.05
N ILE A 107 1.39 18.24 14.50
CA ILE A 107 1.55 18.02 13.06
C ILE A 107 0.87 16.71 12.72
N VAL A 108 0.09 16.70 11.62
CA VAL A 108 -0.61 15.50 11.16
C VAL A 108 0.37 14.54 10.51
N GLU A 109 0.40 13.31 11.01
CA GLU A 109 1.25 12.23 10.51
C GLU A 109 0.41 10.97 10.21
N LEU A 110 1.00 10.03 9.48
CA LEU A 110 0.39 8.70 9.28
C LEU A 110 0.22 7.99 10.63
N GLY A 111 -0.98 7.46 10.86
CA GLY A 111 -1.37 6.82 12.10
C GLY A 111 -2.03 7.76 13.10
N ASP A 112 -2.21 9.03 12.76
CA ASP A 112 -2.88 9.99 13.63
C ASP A 112 -4.40 9.96 13.41
N GLU A 113 -5.13 10.13 14.51
CA GLU A 113 -6.52 10.56 14.47
C GLU A 113 -6.56 12.08 14.36
N VAL A 114 -7.28 12.58 13.36
CA VAL A 114 -7.40 14.00 13.06
C VAL A 114 -8.87 14.40 13.13
N ALA A 115 -9.19 15.42 13.93
CA ALA A 115 -10.51 16.06 13.88
C ALA A 115 -10.42 17.27 12.96
N VAL A 116 -11.33 17.36 12.00
CA VAL A 116 -11.45 18.47 11.08
C VAL A 116 -12.84 19.09 11.14
N GLU A 117 -12.91 20.40 11.02
CA GLU A 117 -14.11 21.19 10.93
C GLU A 117 -14.32 21.62 9.47
N PHE A 118 -15.44 21.25 8.93
CA PHE A 118 -15.88 21.66 7.59
C PHE A 118 -16.73 22.94 7.66
N ALA A 119 -17.13 23.47 6.51
CA ALA A 119 -18.14 24.52 6.45
C ALA A 119 -19.39 24.11 7.21
N ASN A 120 -20.09 25.10 7.83
CA ASN A 120 -21.28 24.91 8.67
C ASN A 120 -21.02 24.22 10.03
N ASP A 121 -19.84 24.37 10.60
CA ASP A 121 -19.44 23.85 11.92
C ASP A 121 -19.56 22.32 12.04
N TYR A 122 -19.62 21.60 10.90
CA TYR A 122 -19.63 20.15 10.88
C TYR A 122 -18.24 19.62 11.18
N THR A 123 -18.11 18.86 12.25
CA THR A 123 -16.84 18.27 12.67
C THR A 123 -16.86 16.76 12.43
N GLN A 124 -15.79 16.24 11.82
CA GLN A 124 -15.58 14.81 11.64
C GLN A 124 -14.18 14.40 12.03
N ARG A 125 -14.03 13.16 12.50
CA ARG A 125 -12.74 12.55 12.81
C ARG A 125 -12.40 11.54 11.76
N PHE A 126 -11.11 11.49 11.47
CA PHE A 126 -10.54 10.53 10.53
C PHE A 126 -9.27 9.93 11.13
N LEU A 127 -8.99 8.70 10.74
CA LEU A 127 -7.70 8.07 10.97
C LEU A 127 -6.89 8.14 9.67
N VAL A 128 -5.73 8.76 9.72
CA VAL A 128 -4.82 8.88 8.57
C VAL A 128 -4.03 7.59 8.44
N VAL A 129 -4.23 6.86 7.35
CA VAL A 129 -3.70 5.50 7.18
C VAL A 129 -3.01 5.32 5.84
N SER A 130 -2.29 4.20 5.70
CA SER A 130 -1.77 3.76 4.41
C SER A 130 -2.91 3.38 3.45
N PRO A 131 -2.69 3.43 2.12
CA PRO A 131 -3.74 3.12 1.14
C PRO A 131 -4.40 1.75 1.33
N ILE A 132 -3.64 0.76 1.76
CA ILE A 132 -4.15 -0.61 1.97
C ILE A 132 -5.12 -0.70 3.15
N GLU A 133 -5.04 0.20 4.12
CA GLU A 133 -5.93 0.23 5.29
C GLU A 133 -7.18 1.06 5.06
N ALA A 134 -7.18 1.97 4.08
CA ALA A 134 -8.31 2.88 3.85
C ALA A 134 -9.65 2.15 3.67
N PRO A 135 -9.74 1.03 2.92
CA PRO A 135 -11.02 0.31 2.75
C PRO A 135 -11.50 -0.46 3.98
N LEU A 136 -10.71 -0.51 5.06
CA LEU A 136 -11.04 -1.30 6.24
C LEU A 136 -12.05 -0.62 7.18
N ASP A 137 -12.23 0.70 7.05
CA ASP A 137 -13.13 1.48 7.90
C ASP A 137 -13.49 2.79 7.19
N ASP A 138 -14.75 3.22 7.31
CA ASP A 138 -15.26 4.45 6.68
C ASP A 138 -14.62 5.74 7.24
N LEU A 139 -14.04 5.67 8.43
CA LEU A 139 -13.33 6.78 9.05
C LEU A 139 -11.85 6.81 8.69
N ASN A 140 -11.36 5.81 7.98
CA ASN A 140 -9.99 5.79 7.47
C ASN A 140 -9.86 6.67 6.24
N ILE A 141 -8.85 7.52 6.23
CA ILE A 141 -8.45 8.26 5.04
C ILE A 141 -7.03 7.86 4.63
N SER A 142 -6.87 7.51 3.36
CA SER A 142 -5.54 7.25 2.80
C SER A 142 -4.70 8.52 2.77
N VAL A 143 -3.41 8.41 3.10
CA VAL A 143 -2.43 9.49 2.88
C VAL A 143 -2.33 9.90 1.41
N GLU A 144 -2.75 9.05 0.48
CA GLU A 144 -2.77 9.33 -0.96
C GLU A 144 -4.09 9.94 -1.44
N SER A 145 -5.14 9.95 -0.60
CA SER A 145 -6.41 10.60 -0.95
C SER A 145 -6.26 12.12 -0.97
N PRO A 146 -7.12 12.86 -1.71
CA PRO A 146 -7.06 14.32 -1.74
C PRO A 146 -7.11 14.97 -0.34
N LEU A 147 -7.96 14.45 0.56
CA LEU A 147 -8.04 14.94 1.93
C LEU A 147 -6.77 14.56 2.72
N GLY A 148 -6.30 13.31 2.61
CA GLY A 148 -5.07 12.86 3.28
C GLY A 148 -3.86 13.69 2.87
N GLN A 149 -3.66 13.91 1.57
CA GLN A 149 -2.57 14.75 1.04
C GLN A 149 -2.64 16.20 1.52
N ALA A 150 -3.87 16.75 1.67
CA ALA A 150 -4.05 18.10 2.16
C ALA A 150 -3.75 18.23 3.66
N LEU A 151 -3.97 17.17 4.45
CA LEU A 151 -3.81 17.16 5.91
C LEU A 151 -2.40 16.82 6.37
N VAL A 152 -1.75 15.83 5.74
CA VAL A 152 -0.41 15.36 6.18
C VAL A 152 0.60 16.48 6.17
N GLY A 153 1.37 16.62 7.25
CA GLY A 153 2.35 17.68 7.46
C GLY A 153 1.77 19.03 7.89
N ARG A 154 0.44 19.17 8.00
CA ARG A 154 -0.23 20.39 8.48
C ARG A 154 -0.34 20.38 10.00
N ARG A 155 -0.59 21.57 10.55
CA ARG A 155 -0.67 21.81 12.00
C ARG A 155 -2.10 21.97 12.47
N VAL A 156 -2.33 21.70 13.74
CA VAL A 156 -3.57 22.08 14.42
C VAL A 156 -3.77 23.59 14.27
N GLY A 157 -4.98 23.98 13.87
CA GLY A 157 -5.38 25.36 13.56
C GLY A 157 -5.25 25.75 12.09
N ASP A 158 -4.50 24.97 11.28
CA ASP A 158 -4.37 25.27 9.86
C ASP A 158 -5.72 25.05 9.14
N GLN A 159 -5.98 25.91 8.17
CA GLN A 159 -7.05 25.76 7.20
C GLN A 159 -6.47 25.20 5.91
N VAL A 160 -7.01 24.10 5.43
CA VAL A 160 -6.58 23.42 4.21
C VAL A 160 -7.66 23.47 3.16
N GLU A 161 -7.26 23.60 1.91
CA GLU A 161 -8.14 23.48 0.75
C GLU A 161 -7.93 22.11 0.13
N VAL A 162 -9.02 21.39 -0.10
CA VAL A 162 -9.03 20.05 -0.65
C VAL A 162 -9.64 20.09 -2.04
N ASP A 163 -8.90 19.60 -3.03
CA ASP A 163 -9.38 19.46 -4.41
C ASP A 163 -9.77 17.99 -4.65
N ALA A 164 -11.02 17.67 -4.40
CA ALA A 164 -11.55 16.32 -4.55
C ALA A 164 -12.38 16.18 -5.84
N PRO A 165 -12.55 14.97 -6.39
CA PRO A 165 -13.37 14.75 -7.59
C PRO A 165 -14.81 15.29 -7.46
N ALA A 166 -15.34 15.30 -6.25
CA ALA A 166 -16.67 15.83 -5.95
C ALA A 166 -16.74 17.37 -5.85
N GLY A 167 -15.57 18.06 -5.91
CA GLY A 167 -15.46 19.51 -5.83
C GLY A 167 -14.46 19.97 -4.78
N ARG A 168 -14.22 21.28 -4.77
CA ARG A 168 -13.34 21.92 -3.79
C ARG A 168 -14.07 22.25 -2.52
N PHE A 169 -13.40 21.98 -1.40
CA PHE A 169 -13.90 22.39 -0.10
C PHE A 169 -12.74 22.81 0.82
N ARG A 170 -13.07 23.46 1.93
CA ARG A 170 -12.11 23.86 2.96
C ARG A 170 -12.45 23.20 4.27
N CYS A 171 -11.43 22.84 5.02
CA CYS A 171 -11.61 22.39 6.39
C CYS A 171 -10.49 22.94 7.27
N ARG A 172 -10.74 22.99 8.58
CA ARG A 172 -9.77 23.40 9.60
C ARG A 172 -9.40 22.21 10.45
N ILE A 173 -8.12 22.06 10.75
CA ILE A 173 -7.61 21.03 11.65
C ILE A 173 -7.85 21.47 13.09
N LEU A 174 -8.68 20.73 13.82
CA LEU A 174 -8.98 21.02 15.22
C LEU A 174 -8.02 20.34 16.19
N THR A 175 -7.77 19.06 15.95
CA THR A 175 -6.86 18.24 16.76
C THR A 175 -6.16 17.21 15.89
N THR A 176 -4.97 16.81 16.31
CA THR A 176 -4.26 15.64 15.79
C THR A 176 -3.50 14.96 16.89
N GLY A 177 -3.31 13.65 16.77
CA GLY A 177 -2.51 12.86 17.69
C GLY A 177 -2.53 11.40 17.34
N ARG A 178 -1.47 10.69 17.75
CA ARG A 178 -1.32 9.25 17.48
C ARG A 178 -2.53 8.47 17.95
N TYR A 179 -3.15 7.74 17.03
CA TYR A 179 -4.26 6.87 17.36
C TYR A 179 -3.79 5.77 18.31
N GLN A 180 -4.30 5.80 19.53
CA GLN A 180 -4.08 4.75 20.52
C GLN A 180 -5.27 3.79 20.51
N THR A 181 -5.01 2.51 20.36
CA THR A 181 -6.03 1.45 20.31
C THR A 181 -6.77 1.23 21.64
N ALA A 182 -6.54 2.07 22.64
CA ALA A 182 -7.34 2.08 23.86
C ALA A 182 -8.74 2.58 23.53
N ALA A 183 -9.75 1.79 23.89
CA ALA A 183 -11.15 1.98 23.58
C ALA A 183 -11.58 3.45 23.56
N PRO A 184 -12.18 3.96 22.47
CA PRO A 184 -12.68 5.32 22.46
C PRO A 184 -13.83 5.44 23.45
N SER A 185 -13.64 6.18 24.50
CA SER A 185 -14.70 6.63 25.42
C SER A 185 -15.42 7.83 24.77
N TRP A 186 -16.02 7.63 23.59
CA TRP A 186 -16.85 8.65 22.98
C TRP A 186 -18.30 8.20 22.90
N PRO A 187 -19.24 9.04 23.29
CA PRO A 187 -20.63 8.79 22.97
C PRO A 187 -20.75 8.76 21.45
N LYS A 188 -21.23 7.65 20.92
CA LYS A 188 -21.71 7.59 19.54
C LYS A 188 -22.82 8.62 19.46
N THR A 189 -22.56 9.75 18.81
CA THR A 189 -23.64 10.65 18.40
C THR A 189 -24.47 9.89 17.37
N SER A 190 -25.52 9.26 17.84
CA SER A 190 -26.57 8.70 17.01
C SER A 190 -27.27 9.87 16.33
N GLY A 191 -26.77 10.27 15.17
CA GLY A 191 -27.53 11.06 14.21
C GLY A 191 -28.51 10.13 13.52
N SER A 192 -29.75 10.12 14.00
CA SER A 192 -30.87 9.54 13.26
C SER A 192 -31.06 10.34 11.98
N TRP A 193 -31.09 9.66 10.86
CA TRP A 193 -31.59 10.11 9.56
C TRP A 193 -32.87 9.36 9.23
#